data_dda7ea9fabbd28a4564d91d5687d2b8f
#
_entry.id   dda7ea9fabbd28a4564d91d5687d2b8f
#
_cell.length_a   1.000
_cell.length_b   1.000
_cell.length_c   1.000
_cell.angle_alpha   90.00
_cell.angle_beta   90.00
_cell.angle_gamma   90.00
#
_symmetry.space_group_name_H-M   'P 1'
#
loop_
_entity.id
_entity.type
_entity.pdbx_description
1 polymer ?
#
loop_
_entity_poly.entity_id
_entity_poly.type
_entity_poly.pdbx_seq_one_letter_code
_entity_poly.pdbx_strand_id
1 'polypeptide(L)'
;KGEEKVDVGSIVVATGFQHFDPGKETQMYGYYEFDDVITLVDTERMLKAGNVVRPSNGEAPKQVCFIQCVGSRDRQIGNQWCSKVCCGIACKEAIEIRQMLPECRVFVFYIDMRMYGFWEDEIYWKAQEEYKVNFIRGIVTEITKRGDQVVVKGEDTTMGRPLEAPMDLVILSVGMEPSEGTTQMSKLFQLPLESHGYIESIGGALNTVVTAVPGVFVAGAAAGPADLEDSVSMGGAAAMKAAAYLRKASLKAA
;
A
#
# COMPACT_ATOMS: atom_id res chain seq x y z
N LYS A 1 29.06 5.61 -14.69
CA LYS A 1 27.90 5.28 -15.55
C LYS A 1 27.78 6.41 -16.54
N GLY A 2 27.84 6.10 -17.87
CA GLY A 2 27.70 7.09 -18.92
C GLY A 2 26.23 7.43 -19.18
N GLU A 3 25.96 8.63 -19.71
CA GLU A 3 24.65 9.00 -20.24
C GLU A 3 24.54 8.46 -21.68
N GLU A 4 23.38 7.93 -22.03
CA GLU A 4 23.06 7.50 -23.38
C GLU A 4 21.84 8.29 -23.86
N LYS A 5 21.93 8.88 -25.06
CA LYS A 5 20.84 9.61 -25.69
C LYS A 5 20.10 8.70 -26.66
N VAL A 6 18.79 8.49 -26.40
CA VAL A 6 17.93 7.67 -27.24
C VAL A 6 16.78 8.52 -27.76
N ASP A 7 16.56 8.52 -29.08
CA ASP A 7 15.40 9.16 -29.70
C ASP A 7 14.21 8.19 -29.67
N VAL A 8 13.10 8.62 -29.09
CA VAL A 8 11.90 7.79 -28.93
C VAL A 8 10.68 8.51 -29.47
N GLY A 9 9.73 7.78 -30.03
CA GLY A 9 8.50 8.34 -30.57
C GLY A 9 7.35 8.44 -29.57
N SER A 10 7.48 7.78 -28.41
CA SER A 10 6.47 7.78 -27.34
C SER A 10 7.12 7.42 -26.00
N ILE A 11 6.50 7.84 -24.90
CA ILE A 11 6.96 7.60 -23.53
C ILE A 11 5.81 7.03 -22.71
N VAL A 12 6.11 6.02 -21.89
CA VAL A 12 5.19 5.52 -20.85
C VAL A 12 5.82 5.78 -19.49
N VAL A 13 5.15 6.59 -18.68
CA VAL A 13 5.57 6.88 -17.29
C VAL A 13 4.96 5.83 -16.38
N ALA A 14 5.80 5.03 -15.74
CA ALA A 14 5.42 3.94 -14.84
C ALA A 14 6.33 3.94 -13.60
N THR A 15 6.39 5.08 -12.92
CA THR A 15 7.30 5.35 -11.81
C THR A 15 6.87 4.74 -10.49
N GLY A 16 5.70 4.08 -10.47
CA GLY A 16 5.20 3.40 -9.28
C GLY A 16 4.78 4.37 -8.16
N PHE A 17 4.95 3.92 -6.94
CA PHE A 17 4.57 4.64 -5.73
C PHE A 17 5.69 4.56 -4.68
N GLN A 18 5.57 5.35 -3.64
CA GLN A 18 6.32 5.18 -2.40
C GLN A 18 5.39 4.82 -1.25
N HIS A 19 5.92 4.15 -0.25
CA HIS A 19 5.17 3.86 0.97
C HIS A 19 5.06 5.12 1.83
N PHE A 20 3.89 5.31 2.42
CA PHE A 20 3.68 6.34 3.44
C PHE A 20 4.65 6.13 4.61
N ASP A 21 5.26 7.20 5.09
CA ASP A 21 6.12 7.17 6.26
C ASP A 21 5.32 7.58 7.51
N PRO A 22 4.93 6.61 8.35
CA PRO A 22 4.08 6.90 9.51
C PRO A 22 4.76 7.72 10.58
N GLY A 23 6.09 7.84 10.54
CA GLY A 23 6.84 8.65 11.50
C GLY A 23 6.94 10.12 11.15
N LYS A 24 6.65 10.51 9.89
CA LYS A 24 6.67 11.91 9.46
C LYS A 24 5.35 12.62 9.70
N GLU A 25 4.27 11.95 9.36
CA GLU A 25 2.93 12.56 9.27
C GLU A 25 2.08 12.29 10.52
N THR A 26 2.36 11.19 11.22
CA THR A 26 1.58 10.76 12.38
C THR A 26 2.48 10.32 13.52
N GLN A 27 2.20 10.79 14.74
CA GLN A 27 2.91 10.35 15.95
C GLN A 27 2.12 9.29 16.73
N MET A 28 0.82 9.14 16.42
CA MET A 28 -0.07 8.27 17.18
C MET A 28 0.31 6.78 17.12
N TYR A 29 1.06 6.38 16.11
CA TYR A 29 1.45 4.98 15.95
C TYR A 29 2.80 4.64 16.60
N GLY A 30 3.59 5.61 17.08
CA GLY A 30 4.87 5.37 17.75
C GLY A 30 5.94 4.71 16.88
N TYR A 31 5.89 4.85 15.54
CA TYR A 31 6.75 4.15 14.58
C TYR A 31 8.16 4.63 14.82
N TYR A 32 8.81 5.41 15.03
CA TYR A 32 10.22 5.70 15.37
C TYR A 32 10.48 5.76 16.89
N GLU A 33 9.44 5.51 17.68
CA GLU A 33 9.54 5.57 19.14
C GLU A 33 9.67 4.17 19.75
N PHE A 34 8.97 3.19 19.18
CA PHE A 34 8.92 1.83 19.69
C PHE A 34 9.50 0.84 18.66
N ASP A 35 10.55 0.12 19.02
CA ASP A 35 11.21 -0.84 18.13
C ASP A 35 10.25 -1.93 17.59
N ASP A 36 9.27 -2.34 18.40
CA ASP A 36 8.29 -3.37 18.05
C ASP A 36 7.08 -2.82 17.25
N VAL A 37 7.17 -1.61 16.71
CA VAL A 37 6.23 -1.06 15.73
C VAL A 37 6.93 -0.97 14.39
N ILE A 38 6.51 -1.80 13.44
CA ILE A 38 7.13 -1.96 12.11
C ILE A 38 6.10 -1.78 11.01
N THR A 39 6.54 -1.78 9.76
CA THR A 39 5.65 -1.70 8.59
C THR A 39 5.42 -3.07 7.94
N LEU A 40 4.41 -3.18 7.05
CA LEU A 40 4.22 -4.36 6.18
C LEU A 40 5.51 -4.71 5.41
N VAL A 41 6.26 -3.72 4.94
CA VAL A 41 7.50 -3.96 4.20
C VAL A 41 8.57 -4.63 5.06
N ASP A 42 8.66 -4.25 6.33
CA ASP A 42 9.58 -4.87 7.28
C ASP A 42 9.15 -6.30 7.61
N THR A 43 7.85 -6.51 7.77
CA THR A 43 7.27 -7.85 7.95
C THR A 43 7.56 -8.76 6.77
N GLU A 44 7.37 -8.29 5.54
CA GLU A 44 7.70 -9.04 4.32
C GLU A 44 9.18 -9.44 4.26
N ARG A 45 10.08 -8.55 4.69
CA ARG A 45 11.52 -8.88 4.80
C ARG A 45 11.80 -9.97 5.82
N MET A 46 11.14 -9.91 6.98
CA MET A 46 11.25 -10.94 8.03
C MET A 46 10.71 -12.28 7.54
N LEU A 47 9.56 -12.31 6.89
CA LEU A 47 8.95 -13.52 6.32
C LEU A 47 9.86 -14.16 5.27
N LYS A 48 10.42 -13.36 4.36
CA LYS A 48 11.40 -13.84 3.36
C LYS A 48 12.69 -14.38 3.99
N ALA A 49 13.11 -13.81 5.11
CA ALA A 49 14.25 -14.31 5.87
C ALA A 49 13.92 -15.58 6.68
N GLY A 50 12.65 -16.00 6.73
CA GLY A 50 12.20 -17.14 7.52
C GLY A 50 12.24 -16.92 9.02
N ASN A 51 12.22 -15.68 9.49
CA ASN A 51 12.39 -15.35 10.90
C ASN A 51 11.60 -14.10 11.30
N VAL A 52 10.41 -14.30 11.85
CA VAL A 52 9.59 -13.22 12.40
C VAL A 52 9.90 -13.06 13.88
N VAL A 53 10.53 -11.95 14.25
CA VAL A 53 10.97 -11.65 15.61
C VAL A 53 10.61 -10.22 16.02
N ARG A 54 10.58 -9.99 17.31
CA ARG A 54 10.48 -8.65 17.89
C ARG A 54 11.81 -7.92 17.70
N PRO A 55 11.85 -6.76 17.06
CA PRO A 55 13.10 -5.99 16.91
C PRO A 55 13.76 -5.62 18.24
N SER A 56 12.97 -5.42 19.30
CA SER A 56 13.47 -5.00 20.61
C SER A 56 14.35 -6.04 21.31
N ASN A 57 14.10 -7.35 21.09
CA ASN A 57 14.77 -8.41 21.87
C ASN A 57 15.14 -9.66 21.06
N GLY A 58 14.72 -9.76 19.80
CA GLY A 58 14.98 -10.91 18.92
C GLY A 58 14.13 -12.15 19.19
N GLU A 59 13.14 -12.08 20.11
CA GLU A 59 12.27 -13.21 20.43
C GLU A 59 11.09 -13.30 19.46
N ALA A 60 10.56 -14.50 19.25
CA ALA A 60 9.35 -14.72 18.48
C ALA A 60 8.13 -14.10 19.20
N PRO A 61 7.30 -13.30 18.50
CA PRO A 61 6.13 -12.68 19.11
C PRO A 61 5.03 -13.73 19.37
N LYS A 62 4.32 -13.57 20.49
CA LYS A 62 3.13 -14.38 20.84
C LYS A 62 1.82 -13.69 20.43
N GLN A 63 1.85 -12.37 20.29
CA GLN A 63 0.71 -11.56 19.89
C GLN A 63 1.18 -10.51 18.88
N VAL A 64 0.60 -10.55 17.69
CA VAL A 64 0.87 -9.63 16.59
C VAL A 64 -0.41 -8.94 16.17
N CYS A 65 -0.37 -7.65 15.87
CA CYS A 65 -1.50 -7.01 15.24
C CYS A 65 -1.10 -6.21 14.00
N PHE A 66 -1.98 -6.22 13.01
CA PHE A 66 -1.94 -5.33 11.86
C PHE A 66 -2.90 -4.16 12.07
N ILE A 67 -2.46 -2.95 11.76
CA ILE A 67 -3.30 -1.76 11.78
C ILE A 67 -3.48 -1.30 10.35
N GLN A 68 -4.72 -1.36 9.85
CA GLN A 68 -5.05 -1.03 8.48
C GLN A 68 -5.19 0.47 8.24
N CYS A 69 -5.01 0.89 6.99
CA CYS A 69 -5.21 2.25 6.49
C CYS A 69 -4.26 3.31 7.11
N VAL A 70 -3.06 2.92 7.55
CA VAL A 70 -2.06 3.88 8.05
C VAL A 70 -1.59 4.76 6.88
N GLY A 71 -1.85 6.06 6.94
CA GLY A 71 -1.55 6.99 5.86
C GLY A 71 -2.47 6.89 4.64
N SER A 72 -3.65 6.24 4.79
CA SER A 72 -4.68 6.13 3.76
C SER A 72 -6.05 6.38 4.37
N ARG A 73 -7.00 6.93 3.57
CA ARG A 73 -8.37 7.22 4.02
C ARG A 73 -8.40 8.16 5.24
N ASP A 74 -7.38 8.98 5.34
CA ASP A 74 -7.17 9.92 6.44
C ASP A 74 -7.28 11.36 5.93
N ARG A 75 -8.29 12.08 6.46
CA ARG A 75 -8.53 13.48 6.12
C ARG A 75 -7.55 14.43 6.82
N GLN A 76 -6.99 14.04 7.96
CA GLN A 76 -6.12 14.92 8.75
C GLN A 76 -4.80 15.18 8.03
N ILE A 77 -4.29 14.17 7.32
CA ILE A 77 -3.06 14.28 6.53
C ILE A 77 -3.31 14.51 5.04
N GLY A 78 -4.57 14.63 4.60
CA GLY A 78 -4.96 14.86 3.21
C GLY A 78 -5.03 13.61 2.34
N ASN A 79 -4.65 12.43 2.83
CA ASN A 79 -4.63 11.17 2.09
C ASN A 79 -6.00 10.47 2.13
N GLN A 80 -6.99 11.02 1.41
CA GLN A 80 -8.37 10.53 1.45
C GLN A 80 -8.62 9.26 0.64
N TRP A 81 -7.70 8.84 -0.20
CA TRP A 81 -7.81 7.65 -1.05
C TRP A 81 -7.53 6.34 -0.30
N CYS A 82 -8.00 5.24 -0.85
CA CYS A 82 -7.62 3.89 -0.42
C CYS A 82 -6.42 3.41 -1.24
N SER A 83 -5.44 2.79 -0.60
CA SER A 83 -4.25 2.25 -1.27
C SER A 83 -4.49 0.89 -1.94
N LYS A 84 -5.70 0.34 -1.91
CA LYS A 84 -6.19 -0.90 -2.55
C LYS A 84 -5.53 -2.20 -2.07
N VAL A 85 -4.23 -2.23 -1.83
CA VAL A 85 -3.46 -3.48 -1.64
C VAL A 85 -3.27 -3.89 -0.19
N CYS A 86 -3.34 -2.95 0.76
CA CYS A 86 -2.95 -3.22 2.15
C CYS A 86 -3.81 -4.29 2.84
N CYS A 87 -5.10 -4.40 2.54
CA CYS A 87 -5.95 -5.47 3.09
C CYS A 87 -5.48 -6.86 2.67
N GLY A 88 -5.19 -7.06 1.37
CA GLY A 88 -4.70 -8.33 0.85
C GLY A 88 -3.31 -8.68 1.39
N ILE A 89 -2.40 -7.71 1.44
CA ILE A 89 -1.05 -7.92 1.97
C ILE A 89 -1.12 -8.32 3.45
N ALA A 90 -1.87 -7.58 4.28
CA ALA A 90 -1.99 -7.90 5.71
C ALA A 90 -2.60 -9.29 5.96
N CYS A 91 -3.62 -9.69 5.21
CA CYS A 91 -4.19 -11.04 5.32
C CYS A 91 -3.18 -12.12 4.90
N LYS A 92 -2.45 -11.91 3.80
CA LYS A 92 -1.38 -12.82 3.33
C LYS A 92 -0.28 -12.96 4.38
N GLU A 93 0.25 -11.86 4.88
CA GLU A 93 1.31 -11.88 5.91
C GLU A 93 0.81 -12.48 7.23
N ALA A 94 -0.45 -12.22 7.62
CA ALA A 94 -1.07 -12.85 8.79
C ALA A 94 -1.13 -14.38 8.67
N ILE A 95 -1.47 -14.90 7.49
CA ILE A 95 -1.45 -16.34 7.18
C ILE A 95 -0.02 -16.88 7.32
N GLU A 96 0.97 -16.23 6.72
CA GLU A 96 2.36 -16.66 6.74
C GLU A 96 2.95 -16.64 8.16
N ILE A 97 2.63 -15.61 8.97
CA ILE A 97 2.99 -15.57 10.39
C ILE A 97 2.38 -16.76 11.14
N ARG A 98 1.10 -17.06 10.91
CA ARG A 98 0.43 -18.22 11.54
C ARG A 98 1.01 -19.56 11.10
N GLN A 99 1.47 -19.65 9.85
CA GLN A 99 2.17 -20.86 9.36
C GLN A 99 3.52 -21.04 10.03
N MET A 100 4.26 -19.95 10.18
CA MET A 100 5.61 -19.96 10.79
C MET A 100 5.56 -20.08 12.32
N LEU A 101 4.60 -19.44 12.95
CA LEU A 101 4.41 -19.36 14.40
C LEU A 101 2.96 -19.80 14.76
N PRO A 102 2.66 -21.11 14.80
CA PRO A 102 1.29 -21.62 15.00
C PRO A 102 0.64 -21.18 16.33
N GLU A 103 1.43 -20.91 17.35
CA GLU A 103 0.94 -20.45 18.67
C GLU A 103 0.76 -18.92 18.76
N CYS A 104 1.25 -18.16 17.76
CA CYS A 104 1.12 -16.71 17.74
C CYS A 104 -0.33 -16.32 17.45
N ARG A 105 -0.91 -15.46 18.27
CA ARG A 105 -2.22 -14.87 18.02
C ARG A 105 -2.07 -13.65 17.12
N VAL A 106 -2.76 -13.64 16.00
CA VAL A 106 -2.72 -12.53 15.05
C VAL A 106 -4.06 -11.81 15.01
N PHE A 107 -4.00 -10.49 15.05
CA PHE A 107 -5.15 -9.59 15.03
C PHE A 107 -5.02 -8.62 13.85
N VAL A 108 -6.14 -8.23 13.26
CA VAL A 108 -6.21 -7.20 12.21
C VAL A 108 -7.22 -6.15 12.64
N PHE A 109 -6.75 -4.94 12.91
CA PHE A 109 -7.62 -3.78 13.14
C PHE A 109 -7.95 -3.12 11.82
N TYR A 110 -9.24 -2.97 11.50
CA TYR A 110 -9.68 -2.49 10.19
C TYR A 110 -10.94 -1.62 10.29
N ILE A 111 -11.11 -0.71 9.34
CA ILE A 111 -12.33 0.09 9.18
C ILE A 111 -13.35 -0.69 8.34
N ASP A 112 -12.94 -1.15 7.18
CA ASP A 112 -13.60 -2.14 6.33
C ASP A 112 -12.55 -2.93 5.54
N MET A 113 -12.87 -4.19 5.21
CA MET A 113 -12.01 -5.04 4.37
C MET A 113 -12.38 -4.82 2.90
N ARG A 114 -11.43 -4.27 2.15
CA ARG A 114 -11.61 -4.00 0.72
C ARG A 114 -10.96 -5.10 -0.12
N MET A 115 -11.50 -6.29 0.04
CA MET A 115 -11.17 -7.46 -0.78
C MET A 115 -12.44 -7.92 -1.49
N TYR A 116 -12.31 -8.44 -2.68
CA TYR A 116 -13.45 -8.86 -3.51
C TYR A 116 -13.04 -9.96 -4.48
N GLY A 117 -14.04 -10.69 -4.99
CA GLY A 117 -13.84 -11.76 -5.94
C GLY A 117 -12.99 -12.89 -5.38
N PHE A 118 -12.10 -13.40 -6.19
CA PHE A 118 -11.22 -14.54 -5.86
C PHE A 118 -10.40 -14.31 -4.58
N TRP A 119 -9.88 -13.12 -4.36
CA TRP A 119 -9.03 -12.81 -3.21
C TRP A 119 -9.78 -12.73 -1.88
N GLU A 120 -11.09 -12.48 -1.90
CA GLU A 120 -11.91 -12.52 -0.70
C GLU A 120 -11.99 -13.96 -0.16
N ASP A 121 -12.22 -14.92 -1.04
CA ASP A 121 -12.31 -16.33 -0.68
C ASP A 121 -10.95 -16.93 -0.33
N GLU A 122 -9.98 -16.78 -1.21
CA GLU A 122 -8.68 -17.43 -1.11
C GLU A 122 -7.75 -16.85 -0.03
N ILE A 123 -7.97 -15.61 0.40
CA ILE A 123 -7.11 -14.96 1.38
C ILE A 123 -7.89 -14.54 2.63
N TYR A 124 -8.96 -13.74 2.48
CA TYR A 124 -9.62 -13.16 3.65
C TYR A 124 -10.36 -14.21 4.48
N TRP A 125 -11.24 -14.98 3.87
CA TRP A 125 -11.97 -16.05 4.58
C TRP A 125 -11.02 -17.13 5.07
N LYS A 126 -10.02 -17.48 4.29
CA LYS A 126 -8.98 -18.43 4.67
C LYS A 126 -8.18 -17.97 5.89
N ALA A 127 -7.78 -16.70 5.96
CA ALA A 127 -7.10 -16.13 7.13
C ALA A 127 -7.96 -16.28 8.39
N GLN A 128 -9.27 -16.06 8.28
CA GLN A 128 -10.20 -16.12 9.38
C GLN A 128 -10.56 -17.56 9.77
N GLU A 129 -10.91 -18.41 8.81
CA GLU A 129 -11.47 -19.73 9.06
C GLU A 129 -10.40 -20.80 9.31
N GLU A 130 -9.32 -20.82 8.53
CA GLU A 130 -8.26 -21.82 8.68
C GLU A 130 -7.18 -21.36 9.67
N TYR A 131 -6.67 -20.16 9.51
CA TYR A 131 -5.54 -19.64 10.29
C TYR A 131 -5.95 -18.91 11.58
N LYS A 132 -7.26 -18.77 11.83
CA LYS A 132 -7.81 -18.15 13.06
C LYS A 132 -7.25 -16.76 13.34
N VAL A 133 -7.05 -15.98 12.30
CA VAL A 133 -6.73 -14.56 12.41
C VAL A 133 -7.96 -13.82 12.94
N ASN A 134 -7.75 -12.98 13.94
CA ASN A 134 -8.83 -12.24 14.61
C ASN A 134 -9.01 -10.88 13.95
N PHE A 135 -10.19 -10.60 13.42
CA PHE A 135 -10.52 -9.33 12.79
C PHE A 135 -11.33 -8.45 13.74
N ILE A 136 -10.79 -7.26 14.08
CA ILE A 136 -11.42 -6.29 14.98
C ILE A 136 -11.78 -5.05 14.16
N ARG A 137 -13.07 -4.82 13.98
CA ARG A 137 -13.55 -3.64 13.27
C ARG A 137 -13.49 -2.43 14.19
N GLY A 138 -12.65 -1.46 13.85
CA GLY A 138 -12.49 -0.27 14.66
C GLY A 138 -11.38 0.63 14.18
N ILE A 139 -11.14 1.68 14.94
CA ILE A 139 -10.09 2.66 14.67
C ILE A 139 -9.09 2.62 15.82
N VAL A 140 -7.83 2.45 15.50
CA VAL A 140 -6.73 2.63 16.45
C VAL A 140 -6.45 4.12 16.58
N THR A 141 -6.43 4.61 17.82
CA THR A 141 -6.26 6.02 18.14
C THR A 141 -4.89 6.35 18.68
N GLU A 142 -4.23 5.40 19.33
CA GLU A 142 -2.94 5.61 19.95
C GLU A 142 -2.21 4.28 20.16
N ILE A 143 -0.89 4.30 20.06
CA ILE A 143 -0.01 3.23 20.52
C ILE A 143 0.86 3.77 21.65
N THR A 144 0.92 3.03 22.76
CA THR A 144 1.72 3.37 23.94
C THR A 144 2.57 2.18 24.35
N LYS A 145 3.44 2.34 25.35
CA LYS A 145 4.25 1.26 25.89
C LYS A 145 3.88 0.98 27.34
N ARG A 146 3.77 -0.30 27.70
CA ARG A 146 3.56 -0.76 29.07
C ARG A 146 4.50 -1.93 29.36
N GLY A 147 5.55 -1.65 30.13
CA GLY A 147 6.61 -2.63 30.37
C GLY A 147 7.33 -2.99 29.07
N ASP A 148 7.35 -4.27 28.75
CA ASP A 148 8.00 -4.82 27.54
C ASP A 148 7.06 -4.91 26.32
N GLN A 149 5.78 -4.57 26.47
CA GLN A 149 4.78 -4.68 25.42
C GLN A 149 4.34 -3.32 24.90
N VAL A 150 3.99 -3.30 23.63
CA VAL A 150 3.32 -2.19 22.97
C VAL A 150 1.80 -2.32 23.19
N VAL A 151 1.13 -1.27 23.62
CA VAL A 151 -0.32 -1.28 23.89
C VAL A 151 -1.04 -0.51 22.81
N VAL A 152 -1.83 -1.20 22.02
CA VAL A 152 -2.71 -0.62 21.01
C VAL A 152 -4.01 -0.18 21.67
N LYS A 153 -4.34 1.11 21.55
CA LYS A 153 -5.59 1.69 22.04
C LYS A 153 -6.50 2.06 20.86
N GLY A 154 -7.76 1.82 21.00
CA GLY A 154 -8.73 2.09 19.95
C GLY A 154 -10.14 1.81 20.39
N GLU A 155 -11.01 1.68 19.43
CA GLU A 155 -12.43 1.33 19.63
C GLU A 155 -12.75 0.06 18.85
N ASP A 156 -13.40 -0.90 19.50
CA ASP A 156 -14.12 -1.97 18.83
C ASP A 156 -15.54 -1.49 18.51
N THR A 157 -15.76 -1.11 17.25
CA THR A 157 -17.05 -0.57 16.80
C THR A 157 -18.16 -1.64 16.74
N THR A 158 -17.80 -2.93 16.69
CA THR A 158 -18.77 -4.02 16.74
C THR A 158 -19.32 -4.21 18.14
N MET A 159 -18.43 -4.07 19.13
CA MET A 159 -18.81 -4.16 20.56
C MET A 159 -19.23 -2.81 21.16
N GLY A 160 -19.01 -1.70 20.45
CA GLY A 160 -19.33 -0.36 20.91
C GLY A 160 -18.56 0.06 22.17
N ARG A 161 -17.30 -0.33 22.29
CA ARG A 161 -16.50 -0.09 23.49
C ARG A 161 -15.04 0.25 23.18
N PRO A 162 -14.37 1.03 24.07
CA PRO A 162 -12.93 1.23 23.96
C PRO A 162 -12.18 -0.09 24.18
N LEU A 163 -11.04 -0.21 23.54
CA LEU A 163 -10.16 -1.36 23.59
C LEU A 163 -8.73 -0.94 23.93
N GLU A 164 -8.09 -1.65 24.85
CA GLU A 164 -6.65 -1.65 25.05
C GLU A 164 -6.14 -3.07 24.86
N ALA A 165 -5.21 -3.28 23.93
CA ALA A 165 -4.70 -4.58 23.61
C ALA A 165 -3.15 -4.58 23.68
N PRO A 166 -2.54 -5.29 24.64
CA PRO A 166 -1.10 -5.47 24.67
C PRO A 166 -0.65 -6.39 23.53
N MET A 167 0.37 -5.97 22.79
CA MET A 167 0.94 -6.68 21.66
C MET A 167 2.46 -6.80 21.80
N ASP A 168 3.01 -7.88 21.27
CA ASP A 168 4.47 -8.06 21.21
C ASP A 168 5.03 -7.40 19.94
N LEU A 169 4.25 -7.36 18.86
CA LEU A 169 4.63 -6.74 17.59
C LEU A 169 3.43 -6.07 16.95
N VAL A 170 3.61 -4.85 16.49
CA VAL A 170 2.59 -4.07 15.77
C VAL A 170 3.07 -3.81 14.35
N ILE A 171 2.23 -4.13 13.37
CA ILE A 171 2.52 -4.00 11.95
C ILE A 171 1.59 -2.94 11.35
N LEU A 172 2.18 -1.87 10.84
CA LEU A 172 1.47 -0.78 10.21
C LEU A 172 1.25 -1.07 8.74
N SER A 173 -0.01 -1.22 8.33
CA SER A 173 -0.41 -1.39 6.93
C SER A 173 -0.39 -0.03 6.23
N VAL A 174 0.82 0.41 5.88
CA VAL A 174 1.08 1.72 5.31
C VAL A 174 0.53 1.86 3.89
N GLY A 175 0.04 3.06 3.60
CA GLY A 175 -0.55 3.40 2.31
C GLY A 175 0.45 3.65 1.20
N MET A 176 -0.09 3.91 0.00
CA MET A 176 0.64 4.34 -1.19
C MET A 176 0.58 5.86 -1.31
N GLU A 177 1.73 6.46 -1.60
CA GLU A 177 1.88 7.86 -1.99
C GLU A 177 2.50 7.98 -3.38
N PRO A 178 2.31 9.12 -4.08
CA PRO A 178 3.04 9.37 -5.32
C PRO A 178 4.54 9.27 -5.10
N SER A 179 5.24 8.55 -5.97
CA SER A 179 6.69 8.42 -5.86
C SER A 179 7.40 9.75 -6.19
N GLU A 180 8.60 9.92 -5.67
CA GLU A 180 9.47 11.03 -6.07
C GLU A 180 9.69 11.04 -7.59
N GLY A 181 9.83 9.86 -8.21
CA GLY A 181 9.92 9.70 -9.66
C GLY A 181 8.71 10.24 -10.41
N THR A 182 7.50 10.11 -9.86
CA THR A 182 6.28 10.71 -10.42
C THR A 182 6.38 12.23 -10.46
N THR A 183 6.82 12.85 -9.36
CA THR A 183 7.04 14.29 -9.28
C THR A 183 8.13 14.77 -10.26
N GLN A 184 9.21 14.01 -10.40
CA GLN A 184 10.29 14.34 -11.35
C GLN A 184 9.81 14.26 -12.80
N MET A 185 9.07 13.20 -13.16
CA MET A 185 8.52 13.05 -14.52
C MET A 185 7.45 14.10 -14.84
N SER A 186 6.61 14.46 -13.87
CA SER A 186 5.65 15.57 -14.02
C SER A 186 6.36 16.86 -14.40
N LYS A 187 7.41 17.23 -13.69
CA LYS A 187 8.19 18.44 -14.00
C LYS A 187 8.90 18.37 -15.35
N LEU A 188 9.51 17.22 -15.66
CA LEU A 188 10.28 17.02 -16.90
C LEU A 188 9.41 17.09 -18.15
N PHE A 189 8.24 16.46 -18.12
CA PHE A 189 7.32 16.38 -19.26
C PHE A 189 6.14 17.35 -19.15
N GLN A 190 6.11 18.24 -18.15
CA GLN A 190 5.02 19.18 -17.89
C GLN A 190 3.64 18.48 -17.79
N LEU A 191 3.62 17.33 -17.11
CA LEU A 191 2.41 16.56 -16.87
C LEU A 191 1.64 17.16 -15.69
N PRO A 192 0.36 17.45 -15.85
CA PRO A 192 -0.50 17.82 -14.74
C PRO A 192 -0.56 16.72 -13.69
N LEU A 193 -0.62 17.12 -12.43
CA LEU A 193 -0.88 16.23 -11.31
C LEU A 193 -2.28 16.48 -10.77
N GLU A 194 -2.96 15.41 -10.36
CA GLU A 194 -4.18 15.50 -9.58
C GLU A 194 -3.90 16.13 -8.20
N SER A 195 -4.95 16.52 -7.50
CA SER A 195 -4.85 17.11 -6.14
C SER A 195 -4.07 16.23 -5.16
N HIS A 196 -3.97 14.96 -5.43
CA HIS A 196 -3.27 13.96 -4.63
C HIS A 196 -1.82 13.70 -5.07
N GLY A 197 -1.33 14.41 -6.08
CA GLY A 197 0.05 14.30 -6.56
C GLY A 197 0.34 13.17 -7.54
N TYR A 198 -0.66 12.38 -7.94
CA TYR A 198 -0.56 11.40 -9.02
C TYR A 198 -0.68 12.08 -10.40
N ILE A 199 -0.14 11.45 -11.45
CA ILE A 199 -0.26 12.00 -12.81
C ILE A 199 -1.72 11.97 -13.26
N GLU A 200 -2.22 13.13 -13.68
CA GLU A 200 -3.58 13.27 -14.16
C GLU A 200 -3.77 12.56 -15.51
N SER A 201 -4.84 11.77 -15.62
CA SER A 201 -5.29 11.20 -16.88
C SER A 201 -6.47 12.00 -17.46
N ILE A 202 -6.41 12.36 -18.74
CA ILE A 202 -7.39 13.27 -19.37
C ILE A 202 -8.64 12.60 -19.89
N GLY A 203 -8.82 11.34 -19.73
CA GLY A 203 -9.93 10.61 -20.34
C GLY A 203 -10.91 9.99 -19.35
N GLY A 204 -10.76 10.26 -18.07
CA GLY A 204 -11.54 9.62 -17.01
C GLY A 204 -11.47 8.10 -17.09
N ALA A 205 -12.53 7.42 -16.70
CA ALA A 205 -12.59 5.95 -16.64
C ALA A 205 -12.36 5.24 -17.99
N LEU A 206 -12.57 5.93 -19.12
CA LEU A 206 -12.40 5.35 -20.46
C LEU A 206 -10.97 5.48 -21.02
N ASN A 207 -10.14 6.34 -20.45
CA ASN A 207 -8.77 6.61 -20.92
C ASN A 207 -7.80 6.84 -19.75
N THR A 208 -7.77 5.93 -18.84
CA THR A 208 -6.97 6.02 -17.60
C THR A 208 -5.45 6.13 -17.80
N VAL A 209 -4.96 5.92 -19.01
CA VAL A 209 -3.53 5.93 -19.36
C VAL A 209 -3.10 7.09 -20.25
N VAL A 210 -4.02 7.97 -20.68
CA VAL A 210 -3.72 9.09 -21.56
C VAL A 210 -3.48 10.35 -20.75
N THR A 211 -2.32 10.98 -20.92
CA THR A 211 -1.97 12.27 -20.28
C THR A 211 -2.33 13.46 -21.17
N ALA A 212 -2.22 14.66 -20.60
CA ALA A 212 -2.44 15.91 -21.36
C ALA A 212 -1.35 16.15 -22.41
N VAL A 213 -0.20 15.50 -22.34
CA VAL A 213 0.91 15.66 -23.29
C VAL A 213 0.86 14.57 -24.36
N PRO A 214 0.67 14.94 -25.65
CA PRO A 214 0.59 13.98 -26.74
C PRO A 214 1.85 13.12 -26.84
N GLY A 215 1.69 11.80 -26.95
CA GLY A 215 2.79 10.84 -27.01
C GLY A 215 3.36 10.42 -25.66
N VAL A 216 2.88 11.02 -24.55
CA VAL A 216 3.24 10.60 -23.19
C VAL A 216 2.01 9.93 -22.55
N PHE A 217 2.22 8.73 -22.05
CA PHE A 217 1.21 7.89 -21.39
C PHE A 217 1.62 7.58 -19.96
N VAL A 218 0.67 7.19 -19.12
CA VAL A 218 0.91 6.80 -17.73
C VAL A 218 0.38 5.39 -17.48
N ALA A 219 1.04 4.61 -16.61
CA ALA A 219 0.57 3.28 -16.25
C ALA A 219 0.88 2.95 -14.77
N GLY A 220 0.06 2.06 -14.22
CA GLY A 220 0.20 1.56 -12.85
C GLY A 220 0.08 2.65 -11.80
N ALA A 221 0.75 2.45 -10.67
CA ALA A 221 0.61 3.31 -9.50
C ALA A 221 1.18 4.74 -9.66
N ALA A 222 1.72 5.10 -10.83
CA ALA A 222 2.04 6.49 -11.16
C ALA A 222 0.78 7.34 -11.44
N ALA A 223 -0.33 6.71 -11.84
CA ALA A 223 -1.61 7.36 -12.12
C ALA A 223 -2.58 7.32 -10.92
N GLY A 224 -2.25 6.60 -9.85
CA GLY A 224 -3.08 6.44 -8.66
C GLY A 224 -2.86 5.09 -8.00
N PRO A 225 -3.40 4.85 -6.80
CA PRO A 225 -3.28 3.55 -6.16
C PRO A 225 -3.81 2.42 -7.05
N ALA A 226 -2.94 1.48 -7.37
CA ALA A 226 -3.20 0.37 -8.28
C ALA A 226 -2.63 -0.92 -7.70
N ASP A 227 -3.40 -2.01 -7.81
CA ASP A 227 -2.91 -3.35 -7.54
C ASP A 227 -2.17 -3.93 -8.76
N LEU A 228 -1.78 -5.20 -8.67
CA LEU A 228 -1.05 -5.86 -9.75
C LEU A 228 -1.92 -6.01 -11.02
N GLU A 229 -3.20 -6.36 -10.85
CA GLU A 229 -4.14 -6.56 -11.96
C GLU A 229 -4.42 -5.25 -12.69
N ASP A 230 -4.65 -4.17 -11.95
CA ASP A 230 -4.76 -2.81 -12.50
C ASP A 230 -3.49 -2.43 -13.27
N SER A 231 -2.32 -2.63 -12.66
CA SER A 231 -1.05 -2.23 -13.23
C SER A 231 -0.73 -2.96 -14.54
N VAL A 232 -1.03 -4.27 -14.60
CA VAL A 232 -0.89 -5.07 -15.83
C VAL A 232 -1.85 -4.59 -16.91
N SER A 233 -3.12 -4.37 -16.55
CA SER A 233 -4.15 -3.88 -17.48
C SER A 233 -3.79 -2.49 -18.01
N MET A 234 -3.36 -1.58 -17.15
CA MET A 234 -2.93 -0.24 -17.55
C MET A 234 -1.67 -0.28 -18.41
N GLY A 235 -0.71 -1.16 -18.12
CA GLY A 235 0.48 -1.36 -18.95
C GLY A 235 0.12 -1.78 -20.38
N GLY A 236 -0.79 -2.74 -20.53
CA GLY A 236 -1.33 -3.16 -21.82
C GLY A 236 -2.06 -2.03 -22.55
N ALA A 237 -2.92 -1.30 -21.84
CA ALA A 237 -3.64 -0.15 -22.40
C ALA A 237 -2.68 0.97 -22.86
N ALA A 238 -1.65 1.30 -22.06
CA ALA A 238 -0.66 2.30 -22.42
C ALA A 238 0.16 1.89 -23.66
N ALA A 239 0.57 0.61 -23.76
CA ALA A 239 1.27 0.08 -24.92
C ALA A 239 0.40 0.19 -26.20
N MET A 240 -0.89 -0.14 -26.11
CA MET A 240 -1.80 -0.03 -27.25
C MET A 240 -2.02 1.44 -27.68
N LYS A 241 -2.14 2.37 -26.73
CA LYS A 241 -2.25 3.80 -27.01
C LYS A 241 -0.97 4.36 -27.63
N ALA A 242 0.18 3.97 -27.14
CA ALA A 242 1.49 4.34 -27.71
C ALA A 242 1.64 3.84 -29.14
N ALA A 243 1.32 2.57 -29.41
CA ALA A 243 1.35 2.00 -30.75
C ALA A 243 0.41 2.73 -31.73
N ALA A 244 -0.81 3.04 -31.30
CA ALA A 244 -1.78 3.80 -32.11
C ALA A 244 -1.29 5.22 -32.39
N TYR A 245 -0.65 5.88 -31.41
CA TYR A 245 -0.06 7.21 -31.56
C TYR A 245 1.06 7.20 -32.61
N LEU A 246 1.99 6.27 -32.50
CA LEU A 246 3.12 6.11 -33.43
C LEU A 246 2.66 5.82 -34.84
N ARG A 247 1.69 4.92 -35.02
CA ARG A 247 1.11 4.63 -36.34
C ARG A 247 0.49 5.87 -36.99
N LYS A 248 -0.26 6.67 -36.20
CA LYS A 248 -0.85 7.91 -36.69
C LYS A 248 0.20 8.94 -37.08
N ALA A 249 1.32 9.03 -36.33
CA ALA A 249 2.43 9.91 -36.63
C ALA A 249 3.13 9.50 -37.95
N SER A 250 3.39 8.21 -38.15
CA SER A 250 3.98 7.67 -39.39
C SER A 250 3.11 7.94 -40.63
N LEU A 251 1.77 7.81 -40.52
CA LEU A 251 0.86 8.10 -41.62
C LEU A 251 0.77 9.59 -41.99
N LYS A 252 1.14 10.49 -41.09
CA LYS A 252 1.19 11.95 -41.38
C LYS A 252 2.51 12.37 -41.99
N ALA A 253 3.57 11.56 -41.80
CA ALA A 253 4.91 11.85 -42.36
C ALA A 253 5.13 11.22 -43.74
N ALA A 254 4.26 10.34 -44.21
CA ALA A 254 4.23 9.78 -45.56
C ALA A 254 3.26 10.56 -46.45
#